data_58facb4c06c19562463134e283c30b89
#
_entry.id   58facb4c06c19562463134e283c30b89
#
_cell.length_a   1.000
_cell.length_b   1.000
_cell.length_c   1.000
_cell.angle_alpha   90.00
_cell.angle_beta   90.00
_cell.angle_gamma   90.00
#
_symmetry.space_group_name_H-M   'P 1'
#
loop_
_entity.id
_entity.type
_entity.pdbx_description
1 polymer ?
#
loop_
_entity_poly.entity_id
_entity_poly.type
_entity_poly.pdbx_seq_one_letter_code
_entity_poly.pdbx_strand_id
1 'polypeptide(L)'
;MQGAPAPKTAPVGDTDLVARARARDETAIRSIIQANNRRLYRLARGILRNDSEAEDVVQETYVRAFTHLDSFRGDSSLATWLSRIAMNEALGRLRSQRPGVEWTSLPQGTIEAQIIQFPLAAQTDPEKTMAQREIQNVVEHAIDELPEPFRLVFITRVVEGMNVEETAEILDLKPETVKTRLHRARALLRENVERKIGPVVMEAFPFAGRRCERLTDAVLKRLGFQA
;
A
#
# COMPACT_ATOMS: atom_id res chain seq x y z
N MET A 1 -28.98 5.17 7.87
CA MET A 1 -28.42 4.09 8.70
C MET A 1 -27.68 3.14 7.74
N GLN A 2 -26.39 3.30 7.56
CA GLN A 2 -25.57 2.37 6.78
C GLN A 2 -24.97 1.38 7.76
N GLY A 3 -25.30 0.08 7.55
CA GLY A 3 -24.87 -1.01 8.41
C GLY A 3 -23.36 -1.11 8.48
N ALA A 4 -22.84 -1.32 9.67
CA ALA A 4 -21.44 -1.65 9.92
C ALA A 4 -21.08 -2.92 9.11
N PRO A 5 -19.90 -2.99 8.47
CA PRO A 5 -19.46 -4.20 7.80
C PRO A 5 -19.31 -5.32 8.84
N ALA A 6 -19.87 -6.48 8.52
CA ALA A 6 -19.79 -7.67 9.36
C ALA A 6 -18.31 -8.01 9.67
N PRO A 7 -18.01 -8.49 10.89
CA PRO A 7 -16.65 -8.91 11.24
C PRO A 7 -16.20 -10.01 10.28
N LYS A 8 -15.04 -9.82 9.65
CA LYS A 8 -14.40 -10.82 8.80
C LYS A 8 -13.82 -11.91 9.72
N THR A 9 -14.62 -12.91 10.06
CA THR A 9 -14.15 -14.11 10.75
C THR A 9 -13.00 -14.78 9.97
N ALA A 10 -12.07 -15.38 10.70
CA ALA A 10 -10.94 -16.09 10.12
C ALA A 10 -11.41 -17.20 9.15
N PRO A 11 -10.76 -17.36 7.98
CA PRO A 11 -11.02 -18.49 7.11
C PRO A 11 -10.78 -19.82 7.84
N VAL A 12 -11.54 -20.86 7.49
CA VAL A 12 -11.45 -22.19 8.13
C VAL A 12 -10.01 -22.74 8.09
N GLY A 13 -9.24 -22.45 7.04
CA GLY A 13 -7.83 -22.82 6.92
C GLY A 13 -6.89 -22.12 7.93
N ASP A 14 -7.19 -20.91 8.34
CA ASP A 14 -6.38 -20.18 9.34
C ASP A 14 -6.50 -20.83 10.72
N THR A 15 -7.68 -21.31 11.08
CA THR A 15 -7.95 -21.92 12.39
C THR A 15 -7.15 -23.21 12.57
N ASP A 16 -7.11 -24.08 11.57
CA ASP A 16 -6.33 -25.32 11.59
C ASP A 16 -4.81 -25.02 11.67
N LEU A 17 -4.31 -24.12 10.83
CA LEU A 17 -2.90 -23.72 10.84
C LEU A 17 -2.48 -23.14 12.20
N VAL A 18 -3.33 -22.31 12.81
CA VAL A 18 -3.08 -21.73 14.14
C VAL A 18 -3.09 -22.82 15.22
N ALA A 19 -4.01 -23.76 15.17
CA ALA A 19 -4.06 -24.87 16.14
C ALA A 19 -2.80 -25.73 16.08
N ARG A 20 -2.33 -26.06 14.88
CA ARG A 20 -1.07 -26.80 14.68
C ARG A 20 0.15 -26.00 15.10
N ALA A 21 0.18 -24.69 14.79
CA ALA A 21 1.27 -23.81 15.21
C ALA A 21 1.34 -23.67 16.74
N ARG A 22 0.19 -23.65 17.45
CA ARG A 22 0.13 -23.73 18.92
C ARG A 22 0.72 -25.02 19.46
N ALA A 23 0.52 -26.14 18.76
CA ALA A 23 1.15 -27.44 19.07
C ALA A 23 2.64 -27.51 18.68
N ARG A 24 3.25 -26.38 18.28
CA ARG A 24 4.66 -26.27 17.83
C ARG A 24 4.98 -27.13 16.59
N ASP A 25 4.00 -27.35 15.73
CA ASP A 25 4.24 -27.98 14.43
C ASP A 25 5.06 -27.03 13.53
N GLU A 26 6.32 -27.37 13.29
CA GLU A 26 7.24 -26.58 12.48
C GLU A 26 6.70 -26.37 11.05
N THR A 27 6.04 -27.35 10.48
CA THR A 27 5.48 -27.26 9.13
C THR A 27 4.37 -26.21 9.04
N ALA A 28 3.50 -26.15 10.04
CA ALA A 28 2.46 -25.13 10.13
C ALA A 28 3.07 -23.74 10.33
N ILE A 29 4.05 -23.59 11.22
CA ILE A 29 4.78 -22.35 11.45
C ILE A 29 5.45 -21.87 10.16
N ARG A 30 6.16 -22.76 9.46
CA ARG A 30 6.83 -22.44 8.19
C ARG A 30 5.82 -22.00 7.12
N SER A 31 4.68 -22.66 7.03
CA SER A 31 3.62 -22.29 6.10
C SER A 31 3.06 -20.89 6.38
N ILE A 32 2.81 -20.56 7.65
CA ILE A 32 2.35 -19.23 8.07
C ILE A 32 3.38 -18.16 7.67
N ILE A 33 4.66 -18.41 7.94
CA ILE A 33 5.75 -17.49 7.61
C ILE A 33 5.81 -17.25 6.09
N GLN A 34 5.87 -18.32 5.31
CA GLN A 34 5.98 -18.23 3.84
C GLN A 34 4.80 -17.51 3.19
N ALA A 35 3.59 -17.75 3.68
CA ALA A 35 2.38 -17.12 3.15
C ALA A 35 2.31 -15.60 3.44
N ASN A 36 2.97 -15.13 4.52
CA ASN A 36 2.82 -13.75 4.98
C ASN A 36 4.08 -12.88 4.79
N ASN A 37 5.27 -13.47 4.55
CA ASN A 37 6.54 -12.74 4.45
C ASN A 37 6.48 -11.53 3.52
N ARG A 38 6.00 -11.73 2.28
CA ARG A 38 5.95 -10.68 1.28
C ARG A 38 5.07 -9.52 1.70
N ARG A 39 3.95 -9.81 2.36
CA ARG A 39 2.99 -8.80 2.83
C ARG A 39 3.58 -7.99 3.98
N LEU A 40 4.12 -8.68 5.00
CA LEU A 40 4.69 -8.03 6.17
C LEU A 40 5.93 -7.20 5.82
N TYR A 41 6.79 -7.73 4.94
CA TYR A 41 7.95 -7.00 4.45
C TYR A 41 7.55 -5.70 3.72
N ARG A 42 6.61 -5.77 2.78
CA ARG A 42 6.12 -4.57 2.08
C ARG A 42 5.54 -3.52 3.02
N LEU A 43 4.78 -3.98 4.01
CA LEU A 43 4.22 -3.12 5.04
C LEU A 43 5.32 -2.40 5.83
N ALA A 44 6.25 -3.16 6.39
CA ALA A 44 7.36 -2.63 7.17
C ALA A 44 8.25 -1.70 6.33
N ARG A 45 8.60 -2.12 5.09
CA ARG A 45 9.42 -1.33 4.15
C ARG A 45 8.75 -0.01 3.76
N GLY A 46 7.44 -0.05 3.50
CA GLY A 46 6.68 1.16 3.18
C GLY A 46 6.61 2.16 4.34
N ILE A 47 6.63 1.69 5.60
CA ILE A 47 6.66 2.54 6.79
C ILE A 47 8.07 3.10 7.02
N LEU A 48 9.08 2.23 7.07
CA LEU A 48 10.44 2.56 7.50
C LEU A 48 11.33 3.09 6.36
N ARG A 49 11.06 2.73 5.11
CA ARG A 49 11.87 3.04 3.93
C ARG A 49 13.31 2.53 4.02
N ASN A 50 13.53 1.47 4.79
CA ASN A 50 14.80 0.84 5.02
C ASN A 50 14.62 -0.68 4.98
N ASP A 51 15.37 -1.36 4.11
CA ASP A 51 15.22 -2.79 3.86
C ASP A 51 15.65 -3.64 5.05
N SER A 52 16.78 -3.31 5.66
CA SER A 52 17.31 -4.03 6.84
C SER A 52 16.37 -3.90 8.04
N GLU A 53 15.88 -2.70 8.32
CA GLU A 53 14.93 -2.48 9.40
C GLU A 53 13.58 -3.17 9.14
N ALA A 54 13.15 -3.24 7.88
CA ALA A 54 11.94 -3.96 7.51
C ALA A 54 12.06 -5.46 7.74
N GLU A 55 13.21 -6.06 7.41
CA GLU A 55 13.49 -7.47 7.71
C GLU A 55 13.49 -7.73 9.22
N ASP A 56 14.11 -6.88 10.01
CA ASP A 56 14.11 -6.97 11.46
C ASP A 56 12.71 -6.88 12.06
N VAL A 57 11.86 -5.97 11.52
CA VAL A 57 10.46 -5.87 11.94
C VAL A 57 9.69 -7.13 11.62
N VAL A 58 9.90 -7.73 10.45
CA VAL A 58 9.23 -8.99 10.07
C VAL A 58 9.64 -10.13 11.01
N GLN A 59 10.93 -10.25 11.34
CA GLN A 59 11.42 -11.26 12.27
C GLN A 59 10.81 -11.06 13.66
N GLU A 60 10.86 -9.86 14.21
CA GLU A 60 10.28 -9.53 15.52
C GLU A 60 8.76 -9.76 15.54
N THR A 61 8.08 -9.46 14.43
CA THR A 61 6.64 -9.73 14.28
C THR A 61 6.34 -11.21 14.46
N TYR A 62 7.09 -12.10 13.83
CA TYR A 62 6.88 -13.54 13.98
C TYR A 62 7.23 -14.04 15.38
N VAL A 63 8.34 -13.58 15.95
CA VAL A 63 8.70 -13.93 17.33
C VAL A 63 7.57 -13.56 18.28
N ARG A 64 7.07 -12.33 18.22
CA ARG A 64 5.94 -11.87 19.06
C ARG A 64 4.66 -12.64 18.77
N ALA A 65 4.33 -12.84 17.49
CA ALA A 65 3.13 -13.56 17.08
C ALA A 65 3.12 -14.99 17.62
N PHE A 66 4.20 -15.75 17.44
CA PHE A 66 4.26 -17.14 17.90
C PHE A 66 4.40 -17.27 19.42
N THR A 67 5.03 -16.30 20.10
CA THR A 67 5.07 -16.25 21.55
C THR A 67 3.69 -15.99 22.16
N HIS A 68 2.85 -15.19 21.49
CA HIS A 68 1.53 -14.79 21.96
C HIS A 68 0.40 -15.34 21.08
N LEU A 69 0.60 -16.49 20.43
CA LEU A 69 -0.36 -17.05 19.48
C LEU A 69 -1.72 -17.39 20.12
N ASP A 70 -1.74 -17.61 21.42
CA ASP A 70 -2.96 -17.83 22.19
C ASP A 70 -3.87 -16.59 22.23
N SER A 71 -3.32 -15.40 22.02
CA SER A 71 -4.11 -14.16 21.94
C SER A 71 -4.88 -14.00 20.62
N PHE A 72 -4.58 -14.80 19.61
CA PHE A 72 -5.33 -14.81 18.37
C PHE A 72 -6.71 -15.45 18.56
N ARG A 73 -7.77 -14.63 18.51
CA ARG A 73 -9.15 -15.05 18.77
C ARG A 73 -9.92 -15.44 17.51
N GLY A 74 -9.37 -15.21 16.31
CA GLY A 74 -10.07 -15.49 15.05
C GLY A 74 -11.07 -14.40 14.64
N ASP A 75 -11.11 -13.25 15.32
CA ASP A 75 -11.96 -12.10 14.98
C ASP A 75 -11.58 -11.42 13.66
N SER A 76 -10.41 -11.76 13.13
CA SER A 76 -9.90 -11.33 11.83
C SER A 76 -9.10 -12.46 11.20
N SER A 77 -8.70 -12.32 9.90
CA SER A 77 -7.75 -13.26 9.32
C SER A 77 -6.40 -13.23 10.03
N LEU A 78 -5.68 -14.35 10.03
CA LEU A 78 -4.33 -14.44 10.59
C LEU A 78 -3.39 -13.40 9.96
N ALA A 79 -3.50 -13.20 8.64
CA ALA A 79 -2.74 -12.19 7.93
C ALA A 79 -3.01 -10.76 8.45
N THR A 80 -4.26 -10.42 8.74
CA THR A 80 -4.62 -9.11 9.31
C THR A 80 -4.06 -8.94 10.72
N TRP A 81 -4.12 -9.97 11.53
CA TRP A 81 -3.57 -9.96 12.89
C TRP A 81 -2.05 -9.77 12.89
N LEU A 82 -1.34 -10.51 12.02
CA LEU A 82 0.12 -10.36 11.82
C LEU A 82 0.47 -8.96 11.31
N SER A 83 -0.29 -8.41 10.37
CA SER A 83 -0.08 -7.05 9.86
C SER A 83 -0.23 -5.99 10.95
N ARG A 84 -1.16 -6.15 11.90
CA ARG A 84 -1.29 -5.24 13.05
C ARG A 84 -0.06 -5.28 13.95
N ILE A 85 0.49 -6.47 14.22
CA ILE A 85 1.73 -6.62 15.00
C ILE A 85 2.90 -5.93 14.29
N ALA A 86 3.09 -6.22 12.98
CA ALA A 86 4.15 -5.62 12.17
C ALA A 86 4.05 -4.10 12.10
N MET A 87 2.83 -3.58 11.97
CA MET A 87 2.58 -2.14 11.92
C MET A 87 2.92 -1.45 13.23
N ASN A 88 2.50 -2.01 14.36
CA ASN A 88 2.83 -1.48 15.68
C ASN A 88 4.34 -1.46 15.90
N GLU A 89 5.05 -2.52 15.50
CA GLU A 89 6.51 -2.60 15.59
C GLU A 89 7.19 -1.55 14.71
N ALA A 90 6.80 -1.46 13.43
CA ALA A 90 7.38 -0.51 12.49
C ALA A 90 7.11 0.95 12.92
N LEU A 91 5.89 1.28 13.35
CA LEU A 91 5.55 2.61 13.85
C LEU A 91 6.27 2.93 15.16
N GLY A 92 6.45 1.95 16.03
CA GLY A 92 7.25 2.10 17.26
C GLY A 92 8.70 2.49 16.94
N ARG A 93 9.33 1.80 16.01
CA ARG A 93 10.70 2.12 15.54
C ARG A 93 10.76 3.50 14.88
N LEU A 94 9.81 3.82 14.01
CA LEU A 94 9.74 5.12 13.36
C LEU A 94 9.62 6.28 14.37
N ARG A 95 8.78 6.13 15.39
CA ARG A 95 8.61 7.11 16.48
C ARG A 95 9.90 7.27 17.31
N SER A 96 10.60 6.17 17.62
CA SER A 96 11.84 6.21 18.37
C SER A 96 12.99 6.91 17.61
N GLN A 97 13.00 6.81 16.29
CA GLN A 97 14.00 7.49 15.45
C GLN A 97 13.74 8.99 15.29
N ARG A 98 12.52 9.45 15.55
CA ARG A 98 12.11 10.85 15.37
C ARG A 98 11.31 11.36 16.56
N PRO A 99 11.92 11.47 17.74
CA PRO A 99 11.25 12.02 18.92
C PRO A 99 10.87 13.49 18.64
N GLY A 100 9.60 13.84 18.87
CA GLY A 100 9.10 15.23 18.79
C GLY A 100 8.42 15.62 17.48
N VAL A 101 8.22 14.72 16.53
CA VAL A 101 7.40 15.00 15.33
C VAL A 101 5.93 14.85 15.68
N GLU A 102 5.20 15.97 15.81
CA GLU A 102 3.73 15.96 15.88
C GLU A 102 3.13 15.58 14.53
N TRP A 103 2.54 14.40 14.45
CA TRP A 103 1.88 13.85 13.25
C TRP A 103 0.59 14.59 12.85
N THR A 104 0.18 15.58 13.64
CA THR A 104 -1.10 16.30 13.51
C THR A 104 -1.07 17.54 12.61
N SER A 105 0.11 18.11 12.31
CA SER A 105 0.24 19.44 11.70
C SER A 105 0.57 19.37 10.21
N LEU A 106 -0.42 19.37 9.32
CA LEU A 106 -0.25 19.63 7.88
C LEU A 106 -1.42 20.41 7.27
N PRO A 107 -1.18 21.31 6.26
CA PRO A 107 -2.18 22.19 5.69
C PRO A 107 -3.30 21.44 4.97
N GLN A 108 -4.54 21.90 5.16
CA GLN A 108 -5.74 21.38 4.50
C GLN A 108 -5.89 22.03 3.12
N GLY A 109 -6.02 21.22 2.08
CA GLY A 109 -6.42 21.65 0.75
C GLY A 109 -7.36 20.62 0.12
N THR A 110 -8.47 21.07 -0.41
CA THR A 110 -9.53 20.25 -1.03
C THR A 110 -9.19 19.94 -2.48
N ILE A 111 -9.18 18.67 -2.86
CA ILE A 111 -9.16 18.17 -4.24
C ILE A 111 -10.07 16.94 -4.32
N GLU A 112 -10.98 16.89 -5.30
CA GLU A 112 -11.90 15.77 -5.53
C GLU A 112 -11.17 14.53 -6.10
N ALA A 113 -11.50 13.33 -5.61
CA ALA A 113 -10.82 12.08 -5.97
C ALA A 113 -11.75 11.09 -6.68
N GLN A 114 -11.32 10.62 -7.85
CA GLN A 114 -11.88 9.44 -8.50
C GLN A 114 -11.27 8.15 -7.94
N ILE A 115 -12.10 7.10 -7.86
CA ILE A 115 -11.71 5.79 -7.33
C ILE A 115 -10.87 5.07 -8.39
N ILE A 116 -9.61 4.78 -8.08
CA ILE A 116 -8.73 3.92 -8.89
C ILE A 116 -8.68 2.54 -8.23
N GLN A 117 -9.15 1.51 -8.95
CA GLN A 117 -8.97 0.12 -8.55
C GLN A 117 -7.63 -0.38 -9.11
N PHE A 118 -6.73 -0.81 -8.22
CA PHE A 118 -5.50 -1.48 -8.64
C PHE A 118 -5.78 -2.96 -8.87
N PRO A 119 -5.40 -3.54 -10.01
CA PRO A 119 -5.52 -4.97 -10.23
C PRO A 119 -4.52 -5.72 -9.36
N LEU A 120 -5.01 -6.51 -8.41
CA LEU A 120 -4.19 -7.51 -7.73
C LEU A 120 -3.90 -8.63 -8.72
N ALA A 121 -2.62 -8.87 -8.94
CA ALA A 121 -2.10 -9.79 -9.93
C ALA A 121 -2.42 -11.25 -9.65
N ALA A 122 -2.80 -11.96 -10.71
CA ALA A 122 -2.62 -13.40 -10.82
C ALA A 122 -2.11 -13.75 -12.23
N GLN A 123 -1.04 -14.57 -12.27
CA GLN A 123 -0.62 -15.56 -13.28
C GLN A 123 0.31 -15.13 -14.43
N THR A 124 1.55 -15.53 -14.31
CA THR A 124 2.48 -16.41 -15.06
C THR A 124 2.44 -16.35 -16.59
N ASP A 125 3.11 -15.32 -17.09
CA ASP A 125 3.74 -15.27 -18.41
C ASP A 125 5.07 -14.51 -18.22
N PRO A 126 6.25 -14.99 -18.68
CA PRO A 126 7.55 -14.36 -18.41
C PRO A 126 7.64 -12.91 -18.88
N GLU A 127 7.08 -12.58 -20.06
CA GLU A 127 7.07 -11.21 -20.58
C GLU A 127 6.13 -10.29 -19.80
N LYS A 128 4.94 -10.79 -19.42
CA LYS A 128 4.03 -10.10 -18.49
C LYS A 128 4.64 -9.93 -17.11
N THR A 129 5.51 -10.86 -16.70
CA THR A 129 6.20 -10.79 -15.40
C THR A 129 7.20 -9.64 -15.36
N MET A 130 7.94 -9.34 -16.43
CA MET A 130 8.85 -8.19 -16.49
C MET A 130 8.09 -6.87 -16.48
N ALA A 131 7.11 -6.69 -17.35
CA ALA A 131 6.29 -5.48 -17.37
C ALA A 131 5.54 -5.24 -16.04
N GLN A 132 5.04 -6.30 -15.41
CA GLN A 132 4.41 -6.22 -14.10
C GLN A 132 5.40 -5.81 -13.00
N ARG A 133 6.64 -6.30 -13.05
CA ARG A 133 7.69 -5.90 -12.09
C ARG A 133 8.07 -4.43 -12.26
N GLU A 134 8.19 -3.95 -13.48
CA GLU A 134 8.46 -2.53 -13.74
C GLU A 134 7.33 -1.63 -13.22
N ILE A 135 6.07 -1.99 -13.50
CA ILE A 135 4.92 -1.27 -12.96
C ILE A 135 4.92 -1.31 -11.42
N GLN A 136 5.20 -2.47 -10.81
CA GLN A 136 5.30 -2.58 -9.37
C GLN A 136 6.40 -1.67 -8.80
N ASN A 137 7.58 -1.65 -9.42
CA ASN A 137 8.68 -0.78 -9.01
C ASN A 137 8.30 0.70 -9.13
N VAL A 138 7.65 1.10 -10.22
CA VAL A 138 7.17 2.48 -10.38
C VAL A 138 6.17 2.87 -9.29
N VAL A 139 5.22 1.99 -8.97
CA VAL A 139 4.23 2.23 -7.92
C VAL A 139 4.88 2.26 -6.53
N GLU A 140 5.80 1.34 -6.22
CA GLU A 140 6.53 1.31 -4.95
C GLU A 140 7.35 2.59 -4.75
N HIS A 141 8.07 3.04 -5.77
CA HIS A 141 8.80 4.31 -5.71
C HIS A 141 7.87 5.52 -5.57
N ALA A 142 6.73 5.51 -6.27
CA ALA A 142 5.76 6.60 -6.15
C ALA A 142 5.12 6.67 -4.75
N ILE A 143 4.94 5.53 -4.09
CA ILE A 143 4.51 5.46 -2.68
C ILE A 143 5.62 5.97 -1.75
N ASP A 144 6.87 5.58 -1.99
CA ASP A 144 8.02 6.03 -1.21
C ASP A 144 8.24 7.54 -1.26
N GLU A 145 7.89 8.18 -2.38
CA GLU A 145 7.95 9.63 -2.55
C GLU A 145 6.83 10.39 -1.81
N LEU A 146 5.79 9.70 -1.35
CA LEU A 146 4.76 10.36 -0.55
C LEU A 146 5.35 10.89 0.75
N PRO A 147 5.00 12.13 1.17
CA PRO A 147 5.31 12.59 2.51
C PRO A 147 4.74 11.63 3.55
N GLU A 148 5.50 11.40 4.60
CA GLU A 148 5.26 10.35 5.60
C GLU A 148 3.81 10.27 6.12
N PRO A 149 3.14 11.38 6.52
CA PRO A 149 1.77 11.30 7.02
C PRO A 149 0.73 10.82 6.01
N PHE A 150 0.97 11.07 4.72
CA PHE A 150 0.11 10.58 3.63
C PHE A 150 0.43 9.14 3.27
N ARG A 151 1.72 8.79 3.27
CA ARG A 151 2.21 7.43 3.02
C ARG A 151 1.68 6.44 4.04
N LEU A 152 1.77 6.75 5.34
CA LEU A 152 1.27 5.90 6.41
C LEU A 152 -0.23 5.63 6.28
N VAL A 153 -1.03 6.66 6.05
CA VAL A 153 -2.47 6.50 5.83
C VAL A 153 -2.75 5.69 4.55
N PHE A 154 -1.97 5.89 3.48
CA PHE A 154 -2.14 5.13 2.25
C PHE A 154 -1.83 3.64 2.46
N ILE A 155 -0.74 3.31 3.11
CA ILE A 155 -0.35 1.92 3.41
C ILE A 155 -1.42 1.24 4.26
N THR A 156 -1.85 1.85 5.35
CA THR A 156 -2.84 1.27 6.26
C THR A 156 -4.20 1.07 5.60
N ARG A 157 -4.68 2.06 4.83
CA ARG A 157 -6.00 2.06 4.21
C ARG A 157 -6.07 1.26 2.91
N VAL A 158 -5.03 1.33 2.07
CA VAL A 158 -5.08 0.79 0.70
C VAL A 158 -4.30 -0.52 0.60
N VAL A 159 -3.10 -0.57 1.15
CA VAL A 159 -2.26 -1.78 1.07
C VAL A 159 -2.76 -2.84 2.04
N GLU A 160 -3.04 -2.45 3.31
CA GLU A 160 -3.51 -3.36 4.35
C GLU A 160 -5.03 -3.51 4.43
N GLY A 161 -5.78 -2.61 3.77
CA GLY A 161 -7.24 -2.69 3.70
C GLY A 161 -7.95 -2.43 5.03
N MET A 162 -7.29 -1.78 5.99
CA MET A 162 -7.91 -1.40 7.26
C MET A 162 -9.04 -0.40 7.04
N ASN A 163 -10.07 -0.40 7.90
CA ASN A 163 -11.11 0.62 7.85
C ASN A 163 -10.62 1.96 8.42
N VAL A 164 -11.47 2.99 8.38
CA VAL A 164 -11.08 4.34 8.83
C VAL A 164 -10.81 4.38 10.32
N GLU A 165 -11.62 3.70 11.10
CA GLU A 165 -11.56 3.62 12.55
C GLU A 165 -10.28 2.90 13.01
N GLU A 166 -10.00 1.73 12.43
CA GLU A 166 -8.77 0.97 12.71
C GLU A 166 -7.51 1.76 12.34
N THR A 167 -7.55 2.50 11.22
CA THR A 167 -6.43 3.35 10.81
C THR A 167 -6.26 4.55 11.75
N ALA A 168 -7.36 5.15 12.19
CA ALA A 168 -7.35 6.25 13.14
C ALA A 168 -6.72 5.82 14.47
N GLU A 169 -7.12 4.65 14.98
CA GLU A 169 -6.59 4.07 16.21
C GLU A 169 -5.08 3.79 16.12
N ILE A 170 -4.63 3.09 15.08
CA ILE A 170 -3.23 2.64 14.98
C ILE A 170 -2.26 3.78 14.69
N LEU A 171 -2.72 4.83 14.00
CA LEU A 171 -1.91 6.01 13.67
C LEU A 171 -2.08 7.15 14.68
N ASP A 172 -2.96 6.99 15.69
CA ASP A 172 -3.32 8.03 16.66
C ASP A 172 -3.82 9.31 15.97
N LEU A 173 -4.83 9.14 15.10
CA LEU A 173 -5.41 10.22 14.30
C LEU A 173 -6.94 10.27 14.48
N LYS A 174 -7.54 11.43 14.19
CA LYS A 174 -8.99 11.54 14.07
C LYS A 174 -9.47 10.87 12.76
N PRO A 175 -10.65 10.23 12.72
CA PRO A 175 -11.21 9.61 11.51
C PRO A 175 -11.30 10.55 10.30
N GLU A 176 -11.64 11.83 10.53
CA GLU A 176 -11.70 12.86 9.50
C GLU A 176 -10.31 13.16 8.91
N THR A 177 -9.28 13.15 9.76
CA THR A 177 -7.87 13.32 9.34
C THR A 177 -7.43 12.17 8.45
N VAL A 178 -7.84 10.92 8.77
CA VAL A 178 -7.57 9.75 7.94
C VAL A 178 -8.19 9.92 6.55
N LYS A 179 -9.46 10.33 6.47
CA LYS A 179 -10.15 10.55 5.18
C LYS A 179 -9.45 11.62 4.35
N THR A 180 -9.15 12.77 4.95
CA THR A 180 -8.49 13.89 4.28
C THR A 180 -7.08 13.52 3.80
N ARG A 181 -6.29 12.85 4.65
CA ARG A 181 -4.94 12.41 4.30
C ARG A 181 -4.97 11.35 3.20
N LEU A 182 -5.91 10.40 3.23
CA LEU A 182 -6.06 9.40 2.18
C LEU A 182 -6.37 10.04 0.83
N HIS A 183 -7.26 11.02 0.82
CA HIS A 183 -7.59 11.77 -0.37
C HIS A 183 -6.35 12.46 -0.96
N ARG A 184 -5.60 13.17 -0.13
CA ARG A 184 -4.36 13.85 -0.53
C ARG A 184 -3.28 12.86 -0.99
N ALA A 185 -3.13 11.73 -0.29
CA ALA A 185 -2.20 10.67 -0.66
C ALA A 185 -2.47 10.13 -2.07
N ARG A 186 -3.74 9.92 -2.42
CA ARG A 186 -4.15 9.46 -3.75
C ARG A 186 -3.85 10.49 -4.85
N ALA A 187 -4.05 11.77 -4.56
CA ALA A 187 -3.74 12.85 -5.52
C ALA A 187 -2.23 12.93 -5.78
N LEU A 188 -1.42 12.94 -4.73
CA LEU A 188 0.05 12.95 -4.84
C LEU A 188 0.60 11.70 -5.52
N LEU A 189 0.03 10.53 -5.19
CA LEU A 189 0.43 9.27 -5.83
C LEU A 189 0.17 9.30 -7.33
N ARG A 190 -1.00 9.80 -7.75
CA ARG A 190 -1.32 9.96 -9.17
C ARG A 190 -0.31 10.86 -9.85
N GLU A 191 -0.01 12.01 -9.30
CA GLU A 191 0.98 12.94 -9.83
C GLU A 191 2.37 12.30 -9.95
N ASN A 192 2.81 11.56 -8.92
CA ASN A 192 4.08 10.85 -8.93
C ASN A 192 4.14 9.76 -10.02
N VAL A 193 3.06 9.00 -10.18
CA VAL A 193 2.96 7.96 -11.22
C VAL A 193 2.92 8.57 -12.61
N GLU A 194 2.12 9.61 -12.84
CA GLU A 194 2.05 10.32 -14.13
C GLU A 194 3.40 10.90 -14.52
N ARG A 195 4.16 11.47 -13.57
CA ARG A 195 5.51 11.98 -13.81
C ARG A 195 6.49 10.89 -14.23
N LYS A 196 6.35 9.67 -13.72
CA LYS A 196 7.25 8.54 -14.04
C LYS A 196 6.86 7.81 -15.32
N ILE A 197 5.57 7.64 -15.55
CA ILE A 197 5.04 6.90 -16.71
C ILE A 197 4.85 7.82 -17.92
N GLY A 198 4.56 9.09 -17.71
CA GLY A 198 4.30 10.06 -18.77
C GLY A 198 5.34 10.06 -19.90
N PRO A 199 6.65 10.14 -19.61
CA PRO A 199 7.69 10.07 -20.64
C PRO A 199 7.67 8.76 -21.44
N VAL A 200 7.49 7.62 -20.78
CA VAL A 200 7.46 6.28 -21.41
C VAL A 200 6.23 6.15 -22.31
N VAL A 201 5.08 6.65 -21.88
CA VAL A 201 3.85 6.64 -22.71
C VAL A 201 4.02 7.57 -23.92
N MET A 202 4.67 8.72 -23.76
CA MET A 202 4.95 9.65 -24.85
C MET A 202 5.90 9.04 -25.90
N GLU A 203 6.87 8.23 -25.48
CA GLU A 203 7.76 7.49 -26.38
C GLU A 203 7.06 6.31 -27.06
N ALA A 204 6.21 5.58 -26.33
CA ALA A 204 5.46 4.43 -26.85
C ALA A 204 4.36 4.83 -27.86
N PHE A 205 3.85 6.07 -27.77
CA PHE A 205 2.88 6.62 -28.70
C PHE A 205 3.49 7.76 -29.53
N PRO A 206 4.24 7.46 -30.59
CA PRO A 206 4.93 8.47 -31.40
C PRO A 206 3.99 9.43 -32.15
N PHE A 207 2.67 9.29 -31.98
CA PHE A 207 1.66 10.22 -32.50
C PHE A 207 1.39 11.43 -31.58
N ALA A 208 1.88 11.43 -30.34
CA ALA A 208 1.83 12.59 -29.47
C ALA A 208 3.02 13.54 -29.76
N GLY A 209 2.81 14.85 -29.65
CA GLY A 209 3.84 15.86 -29.90
C GLY A 209 3.90 16.32 -31.37
N ARG A 210 5.10 16.57 -31.91
CA ARG A 210 5.35 17.16 -33.23
C ARG A 210 4.63 16.50 -34.43
N ARG A 211 4.24 15.24 -34.33
CA ARG A 211 3.46 14.57 -35.38
C ARG A 211 1.99 14.98 -35.32
N CYS A 212 1.43 15.15 -34.12
CA CYS A 212 0.06 15.61 -33.91
C CYS A 212 -0.06 17.06 -34.38
N GLU A 213 0.90 17.92 -34.02
CA GLU A 213 0.95 19.33 -34.45
C GLU A 213 1.01 19.44 -35.98
N ARG A 214 1.94 18.72 -36.65
CA ARG A 214 2.02 18.70 -38.09
C ARG A 214 0.75 18.22 -38.80
N LEU A 215 0.08 17.22 -38.23
CA LEU A 215 -1.19 16.74 -38.77
C LEU A 215 -2.30 17.81 -38.60
N THR A 216 -2.35 18.46 -37.44
CA THR A 216 -3.28 19.56 -37.17
C THR A 216 -3.06 20.70 -38.15
N ASP A 217 -1.83 21.15 -38.31
CA ASP A 217 -1.46 22.21 -39.23
C ASP A 217 -1.81 21.85 -40.70
N ALA A 218 -1.54 20.60 -41.08
CA ALA A 218 -1.88 20.11 -42.42
C ALA A 218 -3.41 20.09 -42.66
N VAL A 219 -4.19 19.72 -41.64
CA VAL A 219 -5.65 19.74 -41.74
C VAL A 219 -6.17 21.17 -41.78
N LEU A 220 -5.69 22.05 -40.89
CA LEU A 220 -6.07 23.47 -40.87
C LEU A 220 -5.77 24.16 -42.22
N LYS A 221 -4.59 23.88 -42.79
CA LYS A 221 -4.22 24.39 -44.10
C LYS A 221 -5.16 23.90 -45.22
N ARG A 222 -5.59 22.63 -45.17
CA ARG A 222 -6.56 22.07 -46.12
C ARG A 222 -7.95 22.66 -45.98
N LEU A 223 -8.32 23.10 -44.76
CA LEU A 223 -9.57 23.77 -44.47
C LEU A 223 -9.53 25.27 -44.74
N GLY A 224 -8.40 25.81 -45.23
CA GLY A 224 -8.27 27.23 -45.60
C GLY A 224 -7.90 28.15 -44.43
N PHE A 225 -7.55 27.61 -43.27
CA PHE A 225 -7.04 28.43 -42.15
C PHE A 225 -5.55 28.72 -42.42
N GLN A 226 -5.18 29.99 -42.42
CA GLN A 226 -3.77 30.42 -42.44
C GLN A 226 -3.28 30.41 -41.00
N ALA A 227 -2.08 29.79 -40.77
CA ALA A 227 -1.36 29.79 -39.50
C ALA A 227 -0.74 31.16 -39.23
#